data_037968189a257fb8ae3d34148872c01d
#
_entry.id   037968189a257fb8ae3d34148872c01d
#
_cell.length_a   1.000
_cell.length_b   1.000
_cell.length_c   1.000
_cell.angle_alpha   90.00
_cell.angle_beta   90.00
_cell.angle_gamma   90.00
#
_symmetry.space_group_name_H-M   'P 1'
#
loop_
_entity.id
_entity.type
_entity.pdbx_description
1 polymer ?
#
loop_
_entity_poly.entity_id
_entity_poly.type
_entity_poly.pdbx_seq_one_letter_code
_entity_poly.pdbx_strand_id
1 'polypeptide(L)'
;MLVTLSPGAQAARVLDLLFRAKTVIGNHHGDLPGYLGWAVETARMLRNQVRPTDIDRLIFTPRFWRLQALTYQVDRFSRDLLSEEMAERAEVLEHAWGALRAEINRWTPDAHPVVVDTSVFIHHPDKIRDIAYAELLGLRSTPVRLVVPRVVVDELDRLKESGNQHIRWRAGHTLGVLDELLHSPRSRVTIREPDDFNAVIDSGGMPREKVTIEVLFDDVHHIRLDDNDDEIIDRALAVQAYAGLPVRLLTMDTSMALRARMLDLRVAKPTKDLGDEPAKSELRAAVRTRTAPQ
;
A
#
# COMPACT_ATOMS: atom_id res chain seq x y z
N MET A 1 -16.37 0.01 8.78
CA MET A 1 -16.26 -0.35 7.36
C MET A 1 -15.32 0.64 6.70
N LEU A 2 -14.20 0.17 6.11
CA LEU A 2 -13.21 1.03 5.49
C LEU A 2 -13.75 1.60 4.16
N VAL A 3 -13.53 2.88 3.90
CA VAL A 3 -13.76 3.50 2.59
C VAL A 3 -12.55 3.28 1.69
N THR A 4 -12.79 3.12 0.40
CA THR A 4 -11.72 2.96 -0.60
C THR A 4 -11.35 4.33 -1.15
N LEU A 5 -10.09 4.72 -0.97
CA LEU A 5 -9.59 5.99 -1.47
C LEU A 5 -9.55 6.00 -3.01
N SER A 6 -9.88 7.14 -3.60
CA SER A 6 -9.64 7.37 -5.03
C SER A 6 -8.14 7.56 -5.30
N PRO A 7 -7.65 7.26 -6.52
CA PRO A 7 -6.26 7.52 -6.88
C PRO A 7 -5.87 8.99 -6.60
N GLY A 8 -4.73 9.19 -5.91
CA GLY A 8 -4.24 10.52 -5.52
C GLY A 8 -4.89 11.15 -4.29
N ALA A 9 -5.93 10.53 -3.71
CA ALA A 9 -6.53 10.99 -2.48
C ALA A 9 -5.61 10.74 -1.28
N GLN A 10 -5.65 11.65 -0.29
CA GLN A 10 -4.89 11.53 0.94
C GLN A 10 -5.81 11.10 2.10
N ALA A 11 -5.47 10.00 2.77
CA ALA A 11 -6.29 9.43 3.84
C ALA A 11 -6.60 10.45 4.96
N ALA A 12 -5.62 11.27 5.35
CA ALA A 12 -5.82 12.31 6.37
C ALA A 12 -6.89 13.33 5.98
N ARG A 13 -6.94 13.72 4.70
CA ARG A 13 -7.97 14.62 4.18
C ARG A 13 -9.35 13.97 4.20
N VAL A 14 -9.44 12.72 3.76
CA VAL A 14 -10.70 11.96 3.79
C VAL A 14 -11.18 11.76 5.22
N LEU A 15 -10.29 11.51 6.16
CA LEU A 15 -10.60 11.39 7.59
C LEU A 15 -11.24 12.68 8.13
N ASP A 16 -10.71 13.86 7.79
CA ASP A 16 -11.29 15.14 8.16
C ASP A 16 -12.68 15.37 7.53
N LEU A 17 -12.85 15.02 6.25
CA LEU A 17 -14.15 15.12 5.58
C LEU A 17 -15.20 14.20 6.22
N LEU A 18 -14.87 12.96 6.55
CA LEU A 18 -15.78 12.05 7.25
C LEU A 18 -16.09 12.54 8.66
N PHE A 19 -15.13 13.13 9.37
CA PHE A 19 -15.36 13.72 10.68
C PHE A 19 -16.34 14.88 10.62
N ARG A 20 -16.17 15.78 9.66
CA ARG A 20 -17.11 16.90 9.44
C ARG A 20 -18.50 16.40 9.08
N ALA A 21 -18.59 15.45 8.15
CA ALA A 21 -19.89 14.89 7.72
C ALA A 21 -20.66 14.27 8.89
N LYS A 22 -20.01 13.43 9.71
CA LYS A 22 -20.63 12.80 10.89
C LYS A 22 -21.05 13.83 11.96
N THR A 23 -20.24 14.87 12.18
CA THR A 23 -20.50 15.89 13.18
C THR A 23 -21.72 16.73 12.79
N VAL A 24 -21.82 17.10 11.51
CA VAL A 24 -22.95 17.89 11.01
C VAL A 24 -24.25 17.09 11.10
N ILE A 25 -24.28 15.83 10.63
CA ILE A 25 -25.49 15.00 10.68
C ILE A 25 -25.91 14.70 12.13
N GLY A 26 -24.95 14.42 13.02
CA GLY A 26 -25.22 14.11 14.42
C GLY A 26 -25.79 15.31 15.21
N ASN A 27 -25.50 16.54 14.78
CA ASN A 27 -26.02 17.77 15.39
C ASN A 27 -27.26 18.34 14.66
N HIS A 28 -27.70 17.67 13.60
CA HIS A 28 -28.82 18.18 12.80
C HIS A 28 -30.17 17.85 13.44
N HIS A 29 -31.03 18.84 13.60
CA HIS A 29 -32.36 18.68 14.18
C HIS A 29 -33.41 18.55 13.07
N GLY A 30 -33.41 17.41 12.42
CA GLY A 30 -34.51 16.72 11.78
C GLY A 30 -35.44 17.48 10.84
N ASP A 31 -34.99 18.42 9.98
CA ASP A 31 -35.78 18.81 8.83
C ASP A 31 -35.29 18.12 7.52
N LEU A 32 -36.24 17.79 6.66
CA LEU A 32 -35.95 17.11 5.40
C LEU A 32 -35.08 17.96 4.45
N PRO A 33 -35.33 19.27 4.23
CA PRO A 33 -34.45 20.09 3.40
C PRO A 33 -33.01 20.14 3.90
N GLY A 34 -32.80 20.24 5.21
CA GLY A 34 -31.47 20.25 5.82
C GLY A 34 -30.73 18.93 5.63
N TYR A 35 -31.42 17.80 5.83
CA TYR A 35 -30.84 16.48 5.52
C TYR A 35 -30.42 16.33 4.06
N LEU A 36 -31.30 16.71 3.12
CA LEU A 36 -30.99 16.61 1.68
C LEU A 36 -29.83 17.53 1.30
N GLY A 37 -29.78 18.75 1.85
CA GLY A 37 -28.68 19.68 1.68
C GLY A 37 -27.34 19.10 2.19
N TRP A 38 -27.36 18.55 3.41
CA TRP A 38 -26.20 17.85 3.99
C TRP A 38 -25.72 16.70 3.11
N ALA A 39 -26.64 15.88 2.61
CA ALA A 39 -26.29 14.73 1.78
C ALA A 39 -25.59 15.15 0.48
N VAL A 40 -26.13 16.14 -0.22
CA VAL A 40 -25.55 16.68 -1.47
C VAL A 40 -24.18 17.31 -1.21
N GLU A 41 -24.03 18.11 -0.15
CA GLU A 41 -22.77 18.76 0.19
C GLU A 41 -21.71 17.74 0.60
N THR A 42 -22.07 16.74 1.42
CA THR A 42 -21.17 15.67 1.82
C THR A 42 -20.70 14.85 0.62
N ALA A 43 -21.60 14.46 -0.28
CA ALA A 43 -21.26 13.75 -1.50
C ALA A 43 -20.34 14.59 -2.40
N ARG A 44 -20.56 15.90 -2.48
CA ARG A 44 -19.69 16.84 -3.22
C ARG A 44 -18.28 16.88 -2.65
N MET A 45 -18.13 16.93 -1.33
CA MET A 45 -16.85 16.95 -0.65
C MET A 45 -16.09 15.63 -0.81
N LEU A 46 -16.78 14.49 -0.80
CA LEU A 46 -16.20 13.17 -0.94
C LEU A 46 -15.90 12.78 -2.40
N ARG A 47 -16.45 13.51 -3.38
CA ARG A 47 -16.20 13.27 -4.80
C ARG A 47 -14.71 13.34 -5.11
N ASN A 48 -14.20 12.36 -5.85
CA ASN A 48 -12.79 12.20 -6.18
C ASN A 48 -11.86 11.96 -4.96
N GLN A 49 -12.41 11.79 -3.76
CA GLN A 49 -11.66 11.43 -2.56
C GLN A 49 -11.86 9.95 -2.21
N VAL A 50 -13.05 9.43 -2.43
CA VAL A 50 -13.40 8.01 -2.25
C VAL A 50 -14.10 7.49 -3.49
N ARG A 51 -14.17 6.16 -3.63
CA ARG A 51 -14.88 5.53 -4.75
C ARG A 51 -16.35 5.94 -4.79
N PRO A 52 -16.96 6.11 -5.98
CA PRO A 52 -18.38 6.46 -6.10
C PRO A 52 -19.31 5.49 -5.37
N THR A 53 -19.04 4.19 -5.42
CA THR A 53 -19.80 3.16 -4.69
C THR A 53 -19.79 3.34 -3.17
N ASP A 54 -18.74 3.93 -2.61
CA ASP A 54 -18.69 4.26 -1.18
C ASP A 54 -19.57 5.47 -0.88
N ILE A 55 -19.65 6.48 -1.78
CA ILE A 55 -20.55 7.62 -1.62
C ILE A 55 -22.01 7.14 -1.65
N ASP A 56 -22.37 6.26 -2.58
CA ASP A 56 -23.71 5.69 -2.66
C ASP A 56 -24.09 4.96 -1.38
N ARG A 57 -23.18 4.16 -0.85
CA ARG A 57 -23.38 3.40 0.39
C ARG A 57 -23.44 4.28 1.63
N LEU A 58 -22.63 5.33 1.70
CA LEU A 58 -22.57 6.23 2.85
C LEU A 58 -23.70 7.26 2.87
N ILE A 59 -24.11 7.74 1.70
CA ILE A 59 -24.96 8.93 1.57
C ILE A 59 -26.24 8.66 0.77
N PHE A 60 -26.11 8.13 -0.46
CA PHE A 60 -27.24 7.99 -1.39
C PHE A 60 -27.95 6.65 -1.27
N THR A 61 -28.44 6.36 -0.07
CA THR A 61 -29.15 5.11 0.25
C THR A 61 -30.50 5.00 -0.47
N PRO A 62 -31.13 3.81 -0.50
CA PRO A 62 -32.52 3.68 -0.94
C PRO A 62 -33.50 4.56 -0.16
N ARG A 63 -33.25 4.82 1.14
CA ARG A 63 -34.08 5.73 1.95
C ARG A 63 -33.87 7.20 1.56
N PHE A 64 -32.64 7.62 1.24
CA PHE A 64 -32.37 8.94 0.70
C PHE A 64 -33.26 9.23 -0.51
N TRP A 65 -33.30 8.32 -1.49
CA TRP A 65 -34.10 8.50 -2.72
C TRP A 65 -35.61 8.54 -2.42
N ARG A 66 -36.09 7.76 -1.46
CA ARG A 66 -37.49 7.85 -1.00
C ARG A 66 -37.82 9.19 -0.34
N LEU A 67 -36.95 9.65 0.54
CA LEU A 67 -37.10 10.94 1.22
C LEU A 67 -37.02 12.12 0.24
N GLN A 68 -36.12 12.06 -0.73
CA GLN A 68 -35.98 13.09 -1.78
C GLN A 68 -37.23 13.19 -2.66
N ALA A 69 -37.94 12.10 -2.88
CA ALA A 69 -39.17 12.06 -3.66
C ALA A 69 -40.40 12.61 -2.89
N LEU A 70 -40.30 12.87 -1.58
CA LEU A 70 -41.39 13.43 -0.80
C LEU A 70 -41.61 14.90 -1.18
N THR A 71 -42.81 15.23 -1.65
CA THR A 71 -43.22 16.58 -1.98
C THR A 71 -44.00 17.18 -0.79
N TYR A 72 -43.52 18.24 -0.21
CA TYR A 72 -44.17 19.22 0.66
C TYR A 72 -44.98 18.78 1.90
N GLN A 73 -45.45 17.56 2.05
CA GLN A 73 -46.12 17.09 3.27
C GLN A 73 -45.36 15.96 3.91
N VAL A 74 -44.61 16.29 4.95
CA VAL A 74 -43.91 15.30 5.79
C VAL A 74 -44.88 14.87 6.89
N ASP A 75 -45.57 13.75 6.70
CA ASP A 75 -46.40 13.11 7.70
C ASP A 75 -45.56 12.53 8.84
N ARG A 76 -46.22 11.98 9.87
CA ARG A 76 -45.55 11.40 11.03
C ARG A 76 -44.62 10.28 10.60
N PHE A 77 -45.05 9.39 9.71
CA PHE A 77 -44.24 8.24 9.22
C PHE A 77 -42.97 8.71 8.48
N SER A 78 -43.09 9.73 7.64
CA SER A 78 -41.96 10.32 6.93
C SER A 78 -40.95 10.97 7.89
N ARG A 79 -41.41 11.55 9.00
CA ARG A 79 -40.53 12.12 10.06
C ARG A 79 -39.80 11.02 10.80
N ASP A 80 -40.46 9.91 11.13
CA ASP A 80 -39.86 8.77 11.79
C ASP A 80 -38.80 8.12 10.85
N LEU A 81 -39.13 7.99 9.56
CA LEU A 81 -38.21 7.50 8.53
C LEU A 81 -36.97 8.40 8.37
N LEU A 82 -37.15 9.71 8.38
CA LEU A 82 -36.06 10.68 8.32
C LEU A 82 -35.15 10.57 9.55
N SER A 83 -35.76 10.51 10.75
CA SER A 83 -35.00 10.36 12.00
C SER A 83 -34.12 9.10 12.00
N GLU A 84 -34.71 7.98 11.57
CA GLU A 84 -34.00 6.70 11.47
C GLU A 84 -32.86 6.76 10.42
N GLU A 85 -33.10 7.37 9.26
CA GLU A 85 -32.07 7.54 8.24
C GLU A 85 -30.92 8.40 8.75
N MET A 86 -31.20 9.50 9.43
CA MET A 86 -30.16 10.37 9.98
C MET A 86 -29.31 9.66 11.05
N ALA A 87 -29.97 8.92 11.95
CA ALA A 87 -29.29 8.15 12.98
C ALA A 87 -28.35 7.09 12.36
N GLU A 88 -28.87 6.34 11.38
CA GLU A 88 -28.04 5.33 10.67
C GLU A 88 -26.88 5.97 9.91
N ARG A 89 -27.07 7.13 9.26
CA ARG A 89 -25.98 7.84 8.57
C ARG A 89 -24.90 8.30 9.54
N ALA A 90 -25.29 8.82 10.71
CA ALA A 90 -24.34 9.19 11.76
C ALA A 90 -23.49 7.98 12.23
N GLU A 91 -24.13 6.84 12.46
CA GLU A 91 -23.45 5.61 12.88
C GLU A 91 -22.52 5.05 11.78
N VAL A 92 -22.99 4.98 10.54
CA VAL A 92 -22.20 4.48 9.41
C VAL A 92 -20.99 5.36 9.14
N LEU A 93 -21.13 6.68 9.24
CA LEU A 93 -20.00 7.61 9.10
C LEU A 93 -19.02 7.51 10.26
N GLU A 94 -19.50 7.29 11.50
CA GLU A 94 -18.64 7.03 12.65
C GLU A 94 -17.79 5.77 12.44
N HIS A 95 -18.43 4.69 11.98
CA HIS A 95 -17.73 3.45 11.67
C HIS A 95 -16.72 3.60 10.52
N ALA A 96 -17.06 4.35 9.46
CA ALA A 96 -16.16 4.62 8.35
C ALA A 96 -14.97 5.48 8.80
N TRP A 97 -15.21 6.51 9.60
CA TRP A 97 -14.18 7.37 10.17
C TRP A 97 -13.25 6.59 11.10
N GLY A 98 -13.81 5.76 12.01
CA GLY A 98 -13.04 4.94 12.92
C GLY A 98 -12.16 3.91 12.20
N ALA A 99 -12.70 3.26 11.17
CA ALA A 99 -11.95 2.30 10.35
C ALA A 99 -10.80 2.97 9.58
N LEU A 100 -11.05 4.14 8.96
CA LEU A 100 -10.02 4.89 8.27
C LEU A 100 -8.93 5.39 9.22
N ARG A 101 -9.32 5.88 10.41
CA ARG A 101 -8.38 6.30 11.45
C ARG A 101 -7.50 5.14 11.93
N ALA A 102 -8.08 3.96 12.11
CA ALA A 102 -7.32 2.76 12.50
C ALA A 102 -6.30 2.38 11.42
N GLU A 103 -6.67 2.47 10.14
CA GLU A 103 -5.74 2.19 9.03
C GLU A 103 -4.62 3.24 8.96
N ILE A 104 -4.92 4.54 9.08
CA ILE A 104 -3.89 5.59 9.16
C ILE A 104 -2.93 5.34 10.34
N ASN A 105 -3.47 5.01 11.51
CA ASN A 105 -2.65 4.71 12.70
C ASN A 105 -1.75 3.49 12.49
N ARG A 106 -2.20 2.49 11.75
CA ARG A 106 -1.38 1.34 11.37
C ARG A 106 -0.13 1.75 10.59
N TRP A 107 -0.26 2.81 9.77
CA TRP A 107 0.84 3.36 8.95
C TRP A 107 1.58 4.51 9.62
N THR A 108 1.29 4.83 10.90
CA THR A 108 2.00 5.87 11.64
C THR A 108 3.51 5.61 11.61
N PRO A 109 4.33 6.62 11.30
CA PRO A 109 5.73 6.43 10.93
C PRO A 109 6.62 6.17 12.15
N ASP A 110 6.70 4.92 12.58
CA ASP A 110 7.76 4.42 13.45
C ASP A 110 8.95 3.85 12.65
N ALA A 111 8.76 3.65 11.35
CA ALA A 111 9.74 3.16 10.40
C ALA A 111 9.40 3.64 8.98
N HIS A 112 10.40 3.76 8.12
CA HIS A 112 10.21 4.17 6.74
C HIS A 112 9.58 3.02 5.91
N PRO A 113 8.38 3.20 5.32
CA PRO A 113 7.73 2.15 4.55
C PRO A 113 8.42 1.96 3.19
N VAL A 114 8.73 0.71 2.87
CA VAL A 114 9.41 0.30 1.64
C VAL A 114 8.67 -0.88 1.04
N VAL A 115 8.08 -0.70 -0.11
CA VAL A 115 7.51 -1.80 -0.89
C VAL A 115 8.64 -2.50 -1.64
N VAL A 116 8.72 -3.81 -1.49
CA VAL A 116 9.81 -4.61 -2.04
C VAL A 116 9.29 -5.47 -3.18
N ASP A 117 9.98 -5.38 -4.31
CA ASP A 117 9.73 -6.21 -5.49
C ASP A 117 10.43 -7.58 -5.38
N THR A 118 9.88 -8.56 -6.07
CA THR A 118 10.39 -9.93 -6.17
C THR A 118 11.85 -9.99 -6.62
N SER A 119 12.26 -9.14 -7.58
CA SER A 119 13.61 -9.10 -8.12
C SER A 119 14.68 -8.87 -7.05
N VAL A 120 14.35 -8.12 -6.00
CA VAL A 120 15.27 -7.88 -4.87
C VAL A 120 15.60 -9.17 -4.14
N PHE A 121 14.59 -9.96 -3.82
CA PHE A 121 14.81 -11.23 -3.10
C PHE A 121 15.56 -12.26 -3.94
N ILE A 122 15.40 -12.21 -5.26
CA ILE A 122 16.01 -13.16 -6.19
C ILE A 122 17.44 -12.75 -6.59
N HIS A 123 17.66 -11.45 -6.89
CA HIS A 123 18.90 -11.00 -7.55
C HIS A 123 19.87 -10.24 -6.65
N HIS A 124 19.44 -9.78 -5.47
CA HIS A 124 20.35 -9.14 -4.52
C HIS A 124 21.35 -10.19 -4.01
N PRO A 125 22.66 -9.87 -3.88
CA PRO A 125 23.65 -10.84 -3.39
C PRO A 125 23.33 -11.34 -1.98
N ASP A 126 22.93 -10.44 -1.08
CA ASP A 126 22.57 -10.79 0.29
C ASP A 126 21.17 -11.38 0.40
N LYS A 127 20.92 -12.13 1.47
CA LYS A 127 19.62 -12.69 1.80
C LYS A 127 18.73 -11.63 2.48
N ILE A 128 17.43 -11.89 2.51
CA ILE A 128 16.43 -10.99 3.06
C ILE A 128 16.77 -10.40 4.45
N ARG A 129 17.42 -11.18 5.34
CA ARG A 129 17.80 -10.72 6.69
C ARG A 129 19.09 -9.89 6.68
N ASP A 130 19.93 -10.04 5.66
CA ASP A 130 21.29 -9.51 5.62
C ASP A 130 21.40 -8.21 4.80
N ILE A 131 20.41 -7.92 3.94
CA ILE A 131 20.39 -6.73 3.08
C ILE A 131 20.48 -5.46 3.92
N ALA A 132 21.42 -4.58 3.58
CA ALA A 132 21.57 -3.24 4.19
C ALA A 132 20.54 -2.25 3.63
N TYR A 133 19.27 -2.41 4.03
CA TYR A 133 18.15 -1.68 3.45
C TYR A 133 18.30 -0.17 3.59
N ALA A 134 18.69 0.34 4.76
CA ALA A 134 18.83 1.79 4.96
C ALA A 134 19.91 2.38 4.06
N GLU A 135 21.01 1.67 3.82
CA GLU A 135 22.06 2.08 2.89
C GLU A 135 21.53 2.15 1.46
N LEU A 136 20.87 1.07 0.99
CA LEU A 136 20.25 1.03 -0.35
C LEU A 136 19.22 2.15 -0.58
N LEU A 137 18.55 2.56 0.49
CA LEU A 137 17.53 3.57 0.46
C LEU A 137 18.09 4.98 0.67
N GLY A 138 19.38 5.14 0.98
CA GLY A 138 19.98 6.41 1.38
C GLY A 138 19.35 6.97 2.68
N LEU A 139 18.91 6.09 3.57
CA LEU A 139 18.37 6.41 4.89
C LEU A 139 19.44 6.12 5.93
N ARG A 140 19.84 7.14 6.71
CA ARG A 140 20.81 6.93 7.79
C ARG A 140 20.07 6.58 9.06
N SER A 141 20.40 5.43 9.66
CA SER A 141 19.92 4.99 10.99
C SER A 141 18.40 5.09 11.20
N THR A 142 17.64 5.05 10.12
CA THR A 142 16.17 5.11 10.18
C THR A 142 15.61 3.70 10.12
N PRO A 143 14.75 3.29 11.07
CA PRO A 143 14.09 2.01 11.00
C PRO A 143 13.33 1.82 9.66
N VAL A 144 13.41 0.61 9.11
CA VAL A 144 12.80 0.26 7.81
C VAL A 144 11.65 -0.71 8.04
N ARG A 145 10.52 -0.44 7.38
CA ARG A 145 9.36 -1.32 7.33
C ARG A 145 9.20 -1.86 5.93
N LEU A 146 9.58 -3.11 5.73
CA LEU A 146 9.39 -3.82 4.47
C LEU A 146 7.92 -4.20 4.33
N VAL A 147 7.33 -3.79 3.23
CA VAL A 147 5.98 -4.14 2.83
C VAL A 147 6.07 -5.04 1.63
N VAL A 148 5.64 -6.28 1.76
CA VAL A 148 5.66 -7.28 0.71
C VAL A 148 4.24 -7.45 0.19
N PRO A 149 3.89 -6.92 -1.00
CA PRO A 149 2.59 -7.16 -1.60
C PRO A 149 2.33 -8.65 -1.81
N ARG A 150 1.08 -9.09 -1.70
CA ARG A 150 0.70 -10.49 -1.91
C ARG A 150 1.18 -11.02 -3.26
N VAL A 151 1.13 -10.21 -4.31
CA VAL A 151 1.61 -10.59 -5.65
C VAL A 151 3.07 -11.04 -5.64
N VAL A 152 3.92 -10.43 -4.80
CA VAL A 152 5.33 -10.83 -4.64
C VAL A 152 5.42 -12.23 -4.01
N VAL A 153 4.57 -12.53 -3.03
CA VAL A 153 4.51 -13.88 -2.42
C VAL A 153 4.09 -14.91 -3.46
N ASP A 154 3.05 -14.60 -4.25
CA ASP A 154 2.57 -15.47 -5.33
C ASP A 154 3.64 -15.71 -6.42
N GLU A 155 4.46 -14.69 -6.72
CA GLU A 155 5.59 -14.82 -7.66
C GLU A 155 6.72 -15.68 -7.10
N LEU A 156 7.10 -15.45 -5.85
CA LEU A 156 8.11 -16.28 -5.18
C LEU A 156 7.65 -17.74 -5.12
N ASP A 157 6.36 -18.00 -4.89
CA ASP A 157 5.83 -19.35 -4.87
C ASP A 157 5.95 -20.04 -6.25
N ARG A 158 5.66 -19.33 -7.33
CA ARG A 158 5.90 -19.82 -8.69
C ARG A 158 7.39 -20.05 -8.99
N LEU A 159 8.27 -19.17 -8.50
CA LEU A 159 9.72 -19.27 -8.74
C LEU A 159 10.37 -20.44 -7.99
N LYS A 160 9.73 -21.05 -7.00
CA LYS A 160 10.17 -22.33 -6.43
C LYS A 160 10.20 -23.48 -7.46
N GLU A 161 9.39 -23.37 -8.51
CA GLU A 161 9.34 -24.36 -9.60
C GLU A 161 10.28 -23.99 -10.77
N SER A 162 11.09 -22.94 -10.63
CA SER A 162 12.03 -22.50 -11.67
C SER A 162 13.05 -23.60 -12.02
N GLY A 163 13.35 -23.76 -13.30
CA GLY A 163 14.43 -24.62 -13.79
C GLY A 163 15.81 -24.14 -13.30
N ASN A 164 15.98 -22.86 -12.96
CA ASN A 164 17.22 -22.33 -12.42
C ASN A 164 17.32 -22.62 -10.90
N GLN A 165 18.32 -23.43 -10.53
CA GLN A 165 18.53 -23.84 -9.13
C GLN A 165 18.74 -22.67 -8.17
N HIS A 166 19.45 -21.62 -8.59
CA HIS A 166 19.70 -20.45 -7.75
C HIS A 166 18.40 -19.69 -7.49
N ILE A 167 17.60 -19.42 -8.51
CA ILE A 167 16.29 -18.74 -8.40
C ILE A 167 15.36 -19.55 -7.49
N ARG A 168 15.25 -20.85 -7.73
CA ARG A 168 14.42 -21.76 -6.93
C ARG A 168 14.81 -21.73 -5.45
N TRP A 169 16.12 -21.78 -5.17
CA TRP A 169 16.61 -21.73 -3.80
C TRP A 169 16.33 -20.39 -3.13
N ARG A 170 16.58 -19.26 -3.83
CA ARG A 170 16.33 -17.90 -3.31
C ARG A 170 14.84 -17.69 -2.98
N ALA A 171 13.96 -18.10 -3.87
CA ALA A 171 12.52 -18.03 -3.67
C ALA A 171 12.07 -18.87 -2.45
N GLY A 172 12.51 -20.13 -2.40
CA GLY A 172 12.21 -21.03 -1.27
C GLY A 172 12.74 -20.52 0.07
N HIS A 173 13.98 -19.97 0.09
CA HIS A 173 14.55 -19.38 1.30
C HIS A 173 13.75 -18.15 1.79
N THR A 174 13.39 -17.25 0.88
CA THR A 174 12.61 -16.04 1.24
C THR A 174 11.23 -16.42 1.78
N LEU A 175 10.54 -17.35 1.11
CA LEU A 175 9.23 -17.83 1.58
C LEU A 175 9.33 -18.56 2.92
N GLY A 176 10.39 -19.35 3.13
CA GLY A 176 10.63 -20.00 4.43
C GLY A 176 10.78 -18.99 5.57
N VAL A 177 11.49 -17.89 5.33
CA VAL A 177 11.61 -16.79 6.31
C VAL A 177 10.26 -16.09 6.56
N LEU A 178 9.46 -15.87 5.51
CA LEU A 178 8.13 -15.26 5.66
C LEU A 178 7.19 -16.19 6.45
N ASP A 179 7.18 -17.48 6.15
CA ASP A 179 6.36 -18.49 6.82
C ASP A 179 6.74 -18.66 8.30
N GLU A 180 8.05 -18.69 8.59
CA GLU A 180 8.58 -18.76 9.97
C GLU A 180 8.12 -17.56 10.83
N LEU A 181 8.02 -16.36 10.25
CA LEU A 181 7.82 -15.13 10.99
C LEU A 181 6.36 -14.68 11.04
N LEU A 182 5.59 -14.91 10.00
CA LEU A 182 4.26 -14.31 9.81
C LEU A 182 3.14 -15.29 10.14
N HIS A 183 2.85 -15.48 11.43
CA HIS A 183 1.84 -16.42 11.89
C HIS A 183 0.40 -15.92 11.86
N SER A 184 0.17 -14.63 11.61
CA SER A 184 -1.18 -14.06 11.55
C SER A 184 -1.31 -12.98 10.49
N PRO A 185 -2.51 -12.82 9.88
CA PRO A 185 -2.78 -11.75 8.93
C PRO A 185 -2.49 -10.39 9.56
N ARG A 186 -1.87 -9.48 8.80
CA ARG A 186 -1.50 -8.12 9.24
C ARG A 186 -0.48 -8.08 10.39
N SER A 187 0.22 -9.18 10.67
CA SER A 187 1.34 -9.15 11.60
C SER A 187 2.53 -8.42 10.99
N ARG A 188 3.11 -7.50 11.75
CA ARG A 188 4.39 -6.88 11.46
C ARG A 188 5.41 -7.46 12.41
N VAL A 189 6.46 -8.07 11.87
CA VAL A 189 7.46 -8.79 12.65
C VAL A 189 8.85 -8.20 12.41
N THR A 190 9.69 -8.16 13.43
CA THR A 190 11.08 -7.75 13.30
C THR A 190 11.89 -8.88 12.67
N ILE A 191 12.55 -8.60 11.54
CA ILE A 191 13.48 -9.53 10.89
C ILE A 191 14.94 -9.26 11.26
N ARG A 192 15.22 -8.04 11.74
CA ARG A 192 16.52 -7.64 12.25
C ARG A 192 16.33 -6.57 13.33
N GLU A 193 16.88 -6.79 14.52
CA GLU A 193 17.00 -5.76 15.55
C GLU A 193 18.13 -4.79 15.18
N PRO A 194 18.11 -3.55 15.68
CA PRO A 194 19.20 -2.61 15.44
C PRO A 194 20.49 -3.11 16.10
N ASP A 195 21.61 -2.87 15.44
CA ASP A 195 22.92 -3.14 16.05
C ASP A 195 23.15 -2.20 17.26
N ASP A 196 23.99 -2.65 18.21
CA ASP A 196 24.46 -1.77 19.27
C ASP A 196 25.35 -0.66 18.67
N PHE A 197 24.85 0.58 18.75
CA PHE A 197 25.48 1.72 18.11
C PHE A 197 26.92 1.91 18.58
N ASN A 198 27.15 1.87 19.90
CA ASN A 198 28.47 2.13 20.46
C ASN A 198 29.47 1.01 20.11
N ALA A 199 29.05 -0.25 20.27
CA ALA A 199 29.89 -1.40 19.96
C ALA A 199 30.33 -1.45 18.47
N VAL A 200 29.41 -1.08 17.54
CA VAL A 200 29.74 -1.08 16.11
C VAL A 200 30.61 0.12 15.73
N ILE A 201 30.36 1.32 16.27
CA ILE A 201 31.19 2.50 16.00
C ILE A 201 32.61 2.30 16.59
N ASP A 202 32.75 1.76 17.78
CA ASP A 202 34.05 1.45 18.38
C ASP A 202 34.87 0.46 17.58
N SER A 203 34.20 -0.44 16.85
CA SER A 203 34.83 -1.37 15.88
C SER A 203 35.11 -0.76 14.50
N GLY A 204 34.78 0.52 14.27
CA GLY A 204 34.92 1.21 12.99
C GLY A 204 33.87 0.83 11.94
N GLY A 205 32.79 0.17 12.37
CA GLY A 205 31.67 -0.22 11.52
C GLY A 205 30.59 0.83 11.39
N MET A 206 29.55 0.52 10.64
CA MET A 206 28.32 1.34 10.53
C MET A 206 27.14 0.53 11.10
N PRO A 207 26.46 1.06 12.14
CA PRO A 207 25.34 0.35 12.76
C PRO A 207 24.19 0.18 11.79
N ARG A 208 23.63 -1.03 11.75
CA ARG A 208 22.45 -1.34 10.94
C ARG A 208 21.18 -1.01 11.72
N GLU A 209 20.19 -0.57 10.99
CA GLU A 209 18.88 -0.18 11.48
C GLU A 209 18.01 -1.38 11.86
N LYS A 210 16.97 -1.10 12.66
CA LYS A 210 15.85 -2.04 12.85
C LYS A 210 15.10 -2.25 11.54
N VAL A 211 14.83 -3.51 11.20
CA VAL A 211 14.03 -3.87 10.02
C VAL A 211 12.84 -4.71 10.45
N THR A 212 11.65 -4.25 10.09
CA THR A 212 10.42 -5.00 10.25
C THR A 212 9.86 -5.40 8.89
N ILE A 213 9.06 -6.45 8.82
CA ILE A 213 8.42 -6.93 7.60
C ILE A 213 6.95 -7.26 7.85
N GLU A 214 6.13 -7.05 6.85
CA GLU A 214 4.74 -7.50 6.79
C GLU A 214 4.35 -7.87 5.36
N VAL A 215 3.36 -8.74 5.22
CA VAL A 215 2.70 -8.99 3.93
C VAL A 215 1.48 -8.10 3.82
N LEU A 216 1.39 -7.37 2.70
CA LEU A 216 0.25 -6.57 2.35
C LEU A 216 -0.74 -7.42 1.54
N PHE A 217 -1.83 -7.80 2.20
CA PHE A 217 -2.94 -8.48 1.54
C PHE A 217 -3.84 -7.48 0.81
N ASP A 218 -4.50 -7.98 -0.24
CA ASP A 218 -5.44 -7.19 -1.01
C ASP A 218 -6.70 -6.87 -0.18
N ASP A 219 -7.23 -5.67 -0.35
CA ASP A 219 -8.54 -5.31 0.20
C ASP A 219 -9.65 -6.13 -0.47
N VAL A 220 -10.77 -6.36 0.24
CA VAL A 220 -11.89 -7.20 -0.21
C VAL A 220 -12.45 -6.79 -1.57
N HIS A 221 -12.31 -5.53 -1.96
CA HIS A 221 -12.80 -4.98 -3.23
C HIS A 221 -11.68 -4.61 -4.20
N HIS A 222 -10.43 -5.02 -3.92
CA HIS A 222 -9.33 -4.78 -4.84
C HIS A 222 -9.43 -5.73 -6.03
N ILE A 223 -9.33 -5.15 -7.23
CA ILE A 223 -9.22 -5.91 -8.48
C ILE A 223 -7.75 -5.87 -8.86
N ARG A 224 -7.12 -7.03 -8.81
CA ARG A 224 -5.71 -7.18 -9.16
C ARG A 224 -5.49 -6.82 -10.63
N LEU A 225 -4.41 -6.10 -10.91
CA LEU A 225 -3.97 -5.80 -12.26
C LEU A 225 -3.35 -7.03 -12.93
N ASP A 226 -3.45 -7.11 -14.26
CA ASP A 226 -2.94 -8.25 -15.04
C ASP A 226 -1.41 -8.33 -15.02
N ASP A 227 -0.74 -7.17 -15.05
CA ASP A 227 0.72 -7.07 -14.96
C ASP A 227 1.14 -7.00 -13.48
N ASN A 228 2.02 -7.92 -13.06
CA ASN A 228 2.46 -8.00 -11.67
C ASN A 228 3.26 -6.78 -11.21
N ASP A 229 4.08 -6.20 -12.09
CA ASP A 229 4.87 -5.01 -11.76
C ASP A 229 3.95 -3.80 -11.54
N ASP A 230 2.91 -3.66 -12.38
CA ASP A 230 1.90 -2.60 -12.23
C ASP A 230 1.08 -2.82 -10.94
N GLU A 231 0.79 -4.07 -10.59
CA GLU A 231 0.14 -4.41 -9.33
C GLU A 231 1.00 -4.01 -8.12
N ILE A 232 2.31 -4.29 -8.13
CA ILE A 232 3.21 -3.88 -7.04
C ILE A 232 3.27 -2.36 -6.92
N ILE A 233 3.32 -1.65 -8.05
CA ILE A 233 3.31 -0.18 -8.10
C ILE A 233 1.98 0.36 -7.52
N ASP A 234 0.84 -0.20 -7.92
CA ASP A 234 -0.47 0.18 -7.40
C ASP A 234 -0.56 -0.03 -5.87
N ARG A 235 -0.05 -1.14 -5.35
CA ARG A 235 0.02 -1.39 -3.91
C ARG A 235 0.92 -0.38 -3.19
N ALA A 236 2.03 0.03 -3.80
CA ALA A 236 2.90 1.06 -3.23
C ALA A 236 2.20 2.43 -3.14
N LEU A 237 1.45 2.81 -4.17
CA LEU A 237 0.62 4.02 -4.18
C LEU A 237 -0.50 3.97 -3.14
N ALA A 238 -1.14 2.81 -2.98
CA ALA A 238 -2.15 2.60 -1.96
C ALA A 238 -1.59 2.78 -0.55
N VAL A 239 -0.43 2.21 -0.25
CA VAL A 239 0.27 2.42 1.04
C VAL A 239 0.62 3.89 1.23
N GLN A 240 1.10 4.57 0.19
CA GLN A 240 1.48 5.99 0.25
C GLN A 240 0.31 6.90 0.65
N ALA A 241 -0.92 6.57 0.21
CA ALA A 241 -2.11 7.32 0.55
C ALA A 241 -2.41 7.33 2.08
N TYR A 242 -2.02 6.27 2.79
CA TYR A 242 -2.22 6.13 4.24
C TYR A 242 -1.00 6.55 5.07
N ALA A 243 0.21 6.31 4.57
CA ALA A 243 1.44 6.42 5.36
C ALA A 243 1.79 7.86 5.79
N GLY A 244 1.26 8.89 5.10
CA GLY A 244 1.61 10.29 5.36
C GLY A 244 3.09 10.62 5.10
N LEU A 245 3.87 9.65 4.63
CA LEU A 245 5.27 9.73 4.23
C LEU A 245 5.43 9.18 2.81
N PRO A 246 6.43 9.69 2.06
CA PRO A 246 6.75 9.10 0.77
C PRO A 246 7.16 7.63 0.93
N VAL A 247 6.39 6.73 0.33
CA VAL A 247 6.74 5.31 0.23
C VAL A 247 7.85 5.14 -0.80
N ARG A 248 8.76 4.22 -0.54
CA ARG A 248 9.80 3.85 -1.50
C ARG A 248 9.50 2.50 -2.10
N LEU A 249 9.70 2.38 -3.40
CA LEU A 249 9.74 1.10 -4.10
C LEU A 249 11.20 0.65 -4.21
N LEU A 250 11.52 -0.51 -3.68
CA LEU A 250 12.83 -1.16 -3.85
C LEU A 250 12.70 -2.24 -4.92
N THR A 251 13.38 -2.06 -6.04
CA THR A 251 13.38 -3.00 -7.17
C THR A 251 14.74 -3.07 -7.83
N MET A 252 15.07 -4.18 -8.45
CA MET A 252 16.23 -4.35 -9.34
C MET A 252 15.83 -4.26 -10.83
N ASP A 253 14.53 -4.21 -11.14
CA ASP A 253 14.02 -4.07 -12.50
C ASP A 253 14.04 -2.61 -12.98
N THR A 254 14.56 -2.39 -14.19
CA THR A 254 14.68 -1.05 -14.78
C THR A 254 13.35 -0.54 -15.31
N SER A 255 12.57 -1.41 -15.96
CA SER A 255 11.27 -1.04 -16.53
C SER A 255 10.31 -0.63 -15.44
N MET A 256 10.20 -1.45 -14.39
CA MET A 256 9.41 -1.16 -13.21
C MET A 256 9.84 0.15 -12.52
N ALA A 257 11.16 0.37 -12.36
CA ALA A 257 11.69 1.58 -11.76
C ALA A 257 11.31 2.84 -12.56
N LEU A 258 11.32 2.78 -13.89
CA LEU A 258 10.90 3.90 -14.74
C LEU A 258 9.41 4.16 -14.63
N ARG A 259 8.56 3.11 -14.69
CA ARG A 259 7.10 3.23 -14.54
C ARG A 259 6.72 3.85 -13.20
N ALA A 260 7.32 3.37 -12.11
CA ALA A 260 7.06 3.87 -10.77
C ALA A 260 7.43 5.36 -10.60
N ARG A 261 8.57 5.79 -11.17
CA ARG A 261 8.97 7.21 -11.16
C ARG A 261 8.01 8.11 -11.92
N MET A 262 7.42 7.63 -13.02
CA MET A 262 6.39 8.37 -13.77
C MET A 262 5.12 8.60 -12.96
N LEU A 263 4.90 7.81 -11.91
CA LEU A 263 3.78 7.93 -10.96
C LEU A 263 4.19 8.59 -9.63
N ASP A 264 5.30 9.36 -9.64
CA ASP A 264 5.82 10.10 -8.49
C ASP A 264 6.19 9.23 -7.28
N LEU A 265 6.40 7.91 -7.46
CA LEU A 265 6.96 7.06 -6.43
C LEU A 265 8.48 7.28 -6.30
N ARG A 266 8.96 7.31 -5.08
CA ARG A 266 10.39 7.26 -4.81
C ARG A 266 10.90 5.83 -5.04
N VAL A 267 11.88 5.68 -5.92
CA VAL A 267 12.43 4.37 -6.27
C VAL A 267 13.88 4.28 -5.82
N ALA A 268 14.19 3.23 -5.05
CA ALA A 268 15.53 2.78 -4.78
C ALA A 268 15.83 1.59 -5.70
N LYS A 269 16.82 1.75 -6.55
CA LYS A 269 17.29 0.71 -7.46
C LYS A 269 18.78 0.51 -7.24
N PRO A 270 19.20 -0.61 -6.63
CA PRO A 270 20.61 -0.95 -6.55
C PRO A 270 21.21 -1.02 -7.96
N THR A 271 22.30 -0.29 -8.18
CA THR A 271 23.01 -0.32 -9.45
C THR A 271 24.02 -1.46 -9.43
N LYS A 272 23.95 -2.32 -10.43
CA LYS A 272 25.02 -3.28 -10.69
C LYS A 272 26.02 -2.59 -11.62
N ASP A 273 27.27 -2.51 -11.21
CA ASP A 273 28.34 -2.08 -12.12
C ASP A 273 28.44 -3.11 -13.26
N LEU A 274 28.22 -2.64 -14.47
CA LEU A 274 28.28 -3.47 -15.68
C LEU A 274 29.71 -3.59 -16.21
N GLY A 275 30.65 -2.83 -15.64
CA GLY A 275 31.98 -2.68 -16.18
C GLY A 275 32.00 -1.95 -17.54
N ASP A 276 33.13 -1.96 -18.20
CA ASP A 276 33.29 -1.36 -19.51
C ASP A 276 32.56 -2.16 -20.61
N GLU A 277 32.13 -1.48 -21.67
CA GLU A 277 31.50 -2.15 -22.81
C GLU A 277 32.51 -3.12 -23.46
N PRO A 278 32.17 -4.42 -23.63
CA PRO A 278 33.07 -5.39 -24.24
C PRO A 278 33.48 -4.96 -25.65
N ALA A 279 34.75 -5.06 -25.99
CA ALA A 279 35.23 -4.73 -27.31
C ALA A 279 34.47 -5.49 -28.41
N LYS A 280 34.14 -4.86 -29.54
CA LYS A 280 33.41 -5.49 -30.66
C LYS A 280 34.02 -6.79 -31.17
N SER A 281 35.33 -6.97 -31.01
CA SER A 281 36.06 -8.20 -31.30
C SER A 281 35.69 -9.39 -30.39
N GLU A 282 35.45 -9.12 -29.11
CA GLU A 282 35.07 -10.15 -28.11
C GLU A 282 33.63 -10.60 -28.31
N LEU A 283 32.72 -9.65 -28.65
CA LEU A 283 31.32 -9.95 -29.00
C LEU A 283 31.23 -10.88 -30.22
N ARG A 284 32.07 -10.66 -31.24
CA ARG A 284 32.13 -11.53 -32.43
C ARG A 284 32.69 -12.93 -32.14
N ALA A 285 33.61 -13.06 -31.18
CA ALA A 285 34.15 -14.33 -30.74
C ALA A 285 33.10 -15.15 -29.95
N ALA A 286 32.34 -14.49 -29.05
CA ALA A 286 31.27 -15.13 -28.25
C ALA A 286 30.08 -15.63 -29.11
N VAL A 287 29.75 -14.93 -30.21
CA VAL A 287 28.74 -15.39 -31.16
C VAL A 287 29.20 -16.58 -31.96
N ARG A 288 30.49 -16.65 -32.37
CA ARG A 288 31.03 -17.79 -33.10
C ARG A 288 31.11 -19.07 -32.29
N THR A 289 31.38 -19.01 -30.98
CA THR A 289 31.38 -20.15 -30.08
C THR A 289 29.99 -20.73 -29.81
N ARG A 290 28.94 -19.90 -29.93
CA ARG A 290 27.51 -20.33 -29.78
C ARG A 290 26.94 -20.97 -31.05
N THR A 291 27.56 -20.76 -32.23
CA THR A 291 27.07 -21.25 -33.52
C THR A 291 27.90 -22.40 -34.10
N ALA A 292 28.88 -22.92 -33.36
CA ALA A 292 29.59 -24.13 -33.77
C ALA A 292 28.70 -25.37 -33.56
N PRO A 293 28.32 -26.10 -34.59
CA PRO A 293 27.57 -27.35 -34.43
C PRO A 293 28.43 -28.40 -33.73
N GLN A 294 27.83 -29.10 -32.76
CA GLN A 294 28.38 -30.36 -32.18
C GLN A 294 28.31 -31.48 -33.18
#